data_1623aee3f205a0bd53fc98813698b765
#
_entry.id   1623aee3f205a0bd53fc98813698b765
#
_cell.length_a   1.000
_cell.length_b   1.000
_cell.length_c   1.000
_cell.angle_alpha   90.00
_cell.angle_beta   90.00
_cell.angle_gamma   90.00
#
_symmetry.space_group_name_H-M   'P 1'
#
loop_
_entity.id
_entity.type
_entity.pdbx_description
1 polymer ?
#
loop_
_entity_poly.entity_id
_entity_poly.type
_entity_poly.pdbx_seq_one_letter_code
_entity_poly.pdbx_strand_id
1 'polypeptide(L)'
;MKIESVNVTVFLYPTRRVSESAGHSHPGPESMAKMAMLTITADDGSKGYAFAPPEVVRPFVVNTFFRKVLIGQDAFNRERIWQALAHWQRGSAHQLTERALSFVEQALWDLAGRKLNMPVWKLLGGYRDKVPAYGSNMCGDDLPGGLSTPDEYASFAEKLVARGYQAIKLHTWMPPVSFAPNPKMDIRACAAVREAVGPDIDLMIDGYHWYSRTEALYIGKALEKLNFAWFEEPMEEESMASYAWLAENLSIPVIGPESLGGKHHSRADWVRAGACDILRAGANGVGGISPTLKVAHLAESFGMDCEVHGNGAASLAVIGAIKNCRWYERGLLHPFLDYDQPAAYLNSLIDPMDEHGMVSLPDRPGLGEDINFAYIEANTVSHD
;
A
#
# COMPACT_ATOMS: atom_id res chain seq x y z
N MET A 1 -12.93 17.77 22.19
CA MET A 1 -11.87 16.75 22.39
C MET A 1 -10.58 17.30 21.84
N LYS A 2 -9.75 17.86 22.72
CA LYS A 2 -8.49 18.48 22.29
C LYS A 2 -7.35 17.47 22.36
N ILE A 3 -6.42 17.54 21.41
CA ILE A 3 -5.20 16.74 21.45
C ILE A 3 -4.29 17.25 22.56
N GLU A 4 -3.95 16.38 23.51
CA GLU A 4 -3.10 16.66 24.67
C GLU A 4 -1.65 16.27 24.41
N SER A 5 -1.42 15.11 23.77
CA SER A 5 -0.07 14.64 23.48
C SER A 5 0.04 13.87 22.16
N VAL A 6 1.27 13.86 21.64
CA VAL A 6 1.68 13.08 20.46
C VAL A 6 2.99 12.41 20.82
N ASN A 7 3.01 11.09 20.88
CA ASN A 7 4.14 10.29 21.31
C ASN A 7 4.46 9.20 20.30
N VAL A 8 5.72 8.77 20.27
CA VAL A 8 6.19 7.66 19.44
C VAL A 8 6.88 6.64 20.32
N THR A 9 6.48 5.40 20.21
CA THR A 9 7.15 4.25 20.83
C THR A 9 7.80 3.42 19.74
N VAL A 10 9.13 3.29 19.75
CA VAL A 10 9.87 2.43 18.83
C VAL A 10 10.16 1.10 19.50
N PHE A 11 9.83 0.01 18.82
CA PHE A 11 9.99 -1.35 19.30
C PHE A 11 10.56 -2.28 18.24
N LEU A 12 11.08 -3.43 18.67
CA LEU A 12 11.60 -4.49 17.80
C LEU A 12 10.53 -5.54 17.53
N TYR A 13 10.53 -6.10 16.33
CA TYR A 13 9.69 -7.24 15.96
C TYR A 13 10.43 -8.20 15.03
N PRO A 14 10.16 -9.52 15.08
CA PRO A 14 10.79 -10.49 14.20
C PRO A 14 10.28 -10.35 12.78
N THR A 15 11.18 -10.46 11.81
CA THR A 15 10.87 -10.48 10.39
C THR A 15 11.82 -11.39 9.64
N ARG A 16 11.34 -11.94 8.54
CA ARG A 16 12.15 -12.67 7.55
C ARG A 16 12.22 -11.92 6.20
N ARG A 17 11.68 -10.69 6.17
CA ARG A 17 11.73 -9.84 4.99
C ARG A 17 12.99 -8.98 5.02
N VAL A 18 13.76 -9.04 3.96
CA VAL A 18 14.90 -8.16 3.69
C VAL A 18 14.49 -7.19 2.59
N SER A 19 14.84 -5.92 2.73
CA SER A 19 14.62 -4.90 1.70
C SER A 19 15.95 -4.26 1.33
N GLU A 20 16.24 -4.23 0.04
CA GLU A 20 17.43 -3.62 -0.52
C GLU A 20 17.24 -2.11 -0.75
N SER A 21 18.33 -1.39 -0.95
CA SER A 21 18.29 0.07 -1.16
C SER A 21 17.53 0.51 -2.40
N ALA A 22 17.44 -0.36 -3.40
CA ALA A 22 16.69 -0.12 -4.63
C ALA A 22 15.18 -0.48 -4.51
N GLY A 23 14.73 -0.84 -3.30
CA GLY A 23 13.34 -1.24 -3.06
C GLY A 23 13.05 -2.73 -3.24
N HIS A 24 13.98 -3.50 -3.83
CA HIS A 24 13.84 -4.95 -3.94
C HIS A 24 13.62 -5.59 -2.56
N SER A 25 12.64 -6.46 -2.46
CA SER A 25 12.33 -7.19 -1.22
C SER A 25 12.31 -8.68 -1.50
N HIS A 26 12.99 -9.43 -0.63
CA HIS A 26 13.09 -10.89 -0.71
C HIS A 26 13.06 -11.52 0.68
N PRO A 27 12.79 -12.83 0.82
CA PRO A 27 12.91 -13.53 2.09
C PRO A 27 14.38 -13.68 2.49
N GLY A 28 14.62 -13.64 3.80
CA GLY A 28 15.93 -13.83 4.40
C GLY A 28 15.86 -14.62 5.72
N PRO A 29 16.99 -14.74 6.44
CA PRO A 29 16.98 -15.28 7.77
C PRO A 29 16.14 -14.41 8.70
N GLU A 30 15.64 -15.01 9.78
CA GLU A 30 14.92 -14.24 10.79
C GLU A 30 15.84 -13.18 11.41
N SER A 31 15.32 -11.96 11.50
CA SER A 31 16.01 -10.80 12.07
C SER A 31 15.02 -9.93 12.85
N MET A 32 15.53 -9.00 13.65
CA MET A 32 14.70 -8.04 14.38
C MET A 32 14.67 -6.72 13.62
N ALA A 33 13.50 -6.34 13.14
CA ALA A 33 13.26 -5.03 12.54
C ALA A 33 12.70 -4.03 13.58
N LYS A 34 12.78 -2.74 13.25
CA LYS A 34 12.18 -1.68 14.08
C LYS A 34 10.84 -1.24 13.49
N MET A 35 9.86 -1.04 14.37
CA MET A 35 8.59 -0.41 14.07
C MET A 35 8.35 0.74 15.04
N ALA A 36 7.68 1.78 14.60
CA ALA A 36 7.21 2.86 15.46
C ALA A 36 5.69 2.84 15.57
N MET A 37 5.17 2.97 16.78
CA MET A 37 3.76 3.23 17.04
C MET A 37 3.61 4.70 17.40
N LEU A 38 2.96 5.46 16.51
CA LEU A 38 2.52 6.83 16.78
C LEU A 38 1.24 6.77 17.60
N THR A 39 1.22 7.49 18.72
CA THR A 39 0.06 7.59 19.61
C THR A 39 -0.38 9.04 19.74
N ILE A 40 -1.63 9.33 19.41
CA ILE A 40 -2.27 10.64 19.68
C ILE A 40 -3.25 10.46 20.84
N THR A 41 -3.06 11.25 21.90
CA THR A 41 -3.93 11.21 23.09
C THR A 41 -4.69 12.51 23.20
N ALA A 42 -6.00 12.41 23.45
CA ALA A 42 -6.88 13.54 23.71
C ALA A 42 -7.06 13.81 25.21
N ASP A 43 -7.56 15.01 25.56
CA ASP A 43 -7.78 15.52 26.91
C ASP A 43 -8.80 14.72 27.74
N ASP A 44 -9.56 13.85 27.10
CA ASP A 44 -10.49 12.93 27.75
C ASP A 44 -9.92 11.50 27.89
N GLY A 45 -8.63 11.30 27.60
CA GLY A 45 -7.93 10.01 27.67
C GLY A 45 -8.11 9.13 26.45
N SER A 46 -8.92 9.52 25.45
CA SER A 46 -9.07 8.77 24.19
C SER A 46 -7.75 8.74 23.41
N LYS A 47 -7.44 7.60 22.80
CA LYS A 47 -6.18 7.40 22.04
C LYS A 47 -6.45 6.87 20.65
N GLY A 48 -5.60 7.27 19.70
CA GLY A 48 -5.52 6.72 18.38
C GLY A 48 -4.09 6.35 18.02
N TYR A 49 -3.93 5.33 17.18
CA TYR A 49 -2.67 4.70 16.88
C TYR A 49 -2.44 4.60 15.37
N ALA A 50 -1.17 4.63 14.97
CA ALA A 50 -0.74 4.24 13.63
C ALA A 50 0.67 3.63 13.70
N PHE A 51 0.92 2.58 12.92
CA PHE A 51 2.24 1.96 12.80
C PHE A 51 2.99 2.54 11.61
N ALA A 52 4.23 2.95 11.82
CA ALA A 52 5.07 3.61 10.81
C ALA A 52 6.51 3.12 10.87
N PRO A 53 7.26 3.18 9.75
CA PRO A 53 8.72 3.07 9.82
C PRO A 53 9.30 4.19 10.71
N PRO A 54 10.25 3.88 11.63
CA PRO A 54 10.76 4.87 12.60
C PRO A 54 11.37 6.12 11.95
N GLU A 55 11.99 5.97 10.78
CA GLU A 55 12.58 7.06 10.03
C GLU A 55 11.56 8.10 9.54
N VAL A 56 10.30 7.70 9.39
CA VAL A 56 9.20 8.60 8.96
C VAL A 56 8.68 9.45 10.12
N VAL A 57 8.63 8.87 11.32
CA VAL A 57 8.10 9.51 12.54
C VAL A 57 9.21 9.77 13.58
N ARG A 58 10.42 10.07 13.12
CA ARG A 58 11.58 10.36 13.98
C ARG A 58 11.34 11.55 14.91
N PRO A 59 12.08 11.66 16.03
CA PRO A 59 11.90 12.70 17.05
C PRO A 59 11.88 14.10 16.49
N PHE A 60 12.73 14.40 15.51
CA PHE A 60 12.76 15.72 14.86
C PHE A 60 11.42 16.06 14.19
N VAL A 61 10.83 15.11 13.46
CA VAL A 61 9.53 15.33 12.77
C VAL A 61 8.42 15.52 13.77
N VAL A 62 8.38 14.67 14.80
CA VAL A 62 7.36 14.73 15.87
C VAL A 62 7.43 16.06 16.62
N ASN A 63 8.62 16.45 17.09
CA ASN A 63 8.79 17.66 17.91
C ASN A 63 8.65 18.95 17.11
N THR A 64 9.16 18.95 15.86
CA THR A 64 9.17 20.18 15.04
C THR A 64 7.84 20.45 14.38
N PHE A 65 7.12 19.40 13.93
CA PHE A 65 5.91 19.55 13.14
C PHE A 65 4.67 19.03 13.87
N PHE A 66 4.65 17.75 14.29
CA PHE A 66 3.42 17.14 14.79
C PHE A 66 2.94 17.81 16.07
N ARG A 67 3.76 17.86 17.12
CA ARG A 67 3.39 18.47 18.39
C ARG A 67 2.99 19.93 18.25
N LYS A 68 3.70 20.70 17.43
CA LYS A 68 3.39 22.13 17.23
C LYS A 68 2.06 22.38 16.52
N VAL A 69 1.66 21.50 15.62
CA VAL A 69 0.43 21.65 14.85
C VAL A 69 -0.76 21.01 15.56
N LEU A 70 -0.57 19.87 16.21
CA LEU A 70 -1.67 19.06 16.74
C LEU A 70 -2.10 19.46 18.15
N ILE A 71 -1.15 19.75 19.07
CA ILE A 71 -1.48 19.98 20.48
C ILE A 71 -2.44 21.16 20.60
N GLY A 72 -3.53 20.95 21.36
CA GLY A 72 -4.60 21.92 21.59
C GLY A 72 -5.64 21.99 20.47
N GLN A 73 -5.43 21.35 19.31
CA GLN A 73 -6.44 21.27 18.26
C GLN A 73 -7.55 20.27 18.64
N ASP A 74 -8.73 20.48 18.11
CA ASP A 74 -9.79 19.47 18.19
C ASP A 74 -9.45 18.32 17.24
N ALA A 75 -9.34 17.09 17.78
CA ALA A 75 -8.98 15.90 17.05
C ALA A 75 -9.97 15.53 15.93
N PHE A 76 -11.20 16.00 15.98
CA PHE A 76 -12.18 15.82 14.91
C PHE A 76 -11.98 16.77 13.73
N ASN A 77 -11.22 17.85 13.88
CA ASN A 77 -10.90 18.79 12.79
C ASN A 77 -9.74 18.25 11.90
N ARG A 78 -9.81 17.00 11.49
CA ARG A 78 -8.75 16.28 10.74
C ARG A 78 -8.32 17.02 9.48
N GLU A 79 -9.27 17.46 8.66
CA GLU A 79 -8.94 18.21 7.44
C GLU A 79 -8.16 19.49 7.75
N ARG A 80 -8.55 20.24 8.78
CA ARG A 80 -7.83 21.45 9.22
C ARG A 80 -6.40 21.13 9.67
N ILE A 81 -6.22 20.08 10.46
CA ILE A 81 -4.91 19.63 10.95
C ILE A 81 -4.05 19.19 9.76
N TRP A 82 -4.64 18.38 8.86
CA TRP A 82 -3.94 17.91 7.67
C TRP A 82 -3.48 19.07 6.77
N GLN A 83 -4.34 20.06 6.50
CA GLN A 83 -3.99 21.24 5.70
C GLN A 83 -2.86 22.05 6.35
N ALA A 84 -2.89 22.20 7.67
CA ALA A 84 -1.80 22.87 8.38
C ALA A 84 -0.47 22.14 8.23
N LEU A 85 -0.44 20.80 8.39
CA LEU A 85 0.76 20.00 8.18
C LEU A 85 1.22 20.04 6.71
N ALA A 86 0.31 19.92 5.76
CA ALA A 86 0.62 19.99 4.33
C ALA A 86 1.21 21.35 3.94
N HIS A 87 0.74 22.44 4.56
CA HIS A 87 1.34 23.76 4.36
C HIS A 87 2.80 23.83 4.85
N TRP A 88 3.10 23.18 5.96
CA TRP A 88 4.46 23.13 6.52
C TRP A 88 5.43 22.31 5.68
N GLN A 89 4.97 21.38 4.84
CA GLN A 89 5.84 20.59 3.97
C GLN A 89 6.77 21.46 3.11
N ARG A 90 6.24 22.54 2.52
CA ARG A 90 7.02 23.43 1.68
C ARG A 90 8.25 24.01 2.39
N GLY A 91 8.11 24.38 3.67
CA GLY A 91 9.19 24.95 4.49
C GLY A 91 10.02 23.91 5.24
N SER A 92 9.71 22.61 5.10
CA SER A 92 10.33 21.54 5.89
C SER A 92 11.66 21.01 5.32
N ALA A 93 12.11 21.52 4.17
CA ALA A 93 13.26 20.98 3.45
C ALA A 93 13.17 19.44 3.25
N HIS A 94 12.00 18.97 2.84
CA HIS A 94 11.65 17.55 2.64
C HIS A 94 11.66 16.68 3.91
N GLN A 95 11.77 17.28 5.10
CA GLN A 95 11.74 16.52 6.36
C GLN A 95 10.34 16.02 6.73
N LEU A 96 9.29 16.77 6.38
CA LEU A 96 7.90 16.39 6.55
C LEU A 96 7.37 15.81 5.23
N THR A 97 7.45 14.50 5.10
CA THR A 97 7.05 13.78 3.89
C THR A 97 5.53 13.53 3.83
N GLU A 98 5.00 13.20 2.66
CA GLU A 98 3.61 12.75 2.53
C GLU A 98 3.33 11.48 3.35
N ARG A 99 4.31 10.57 3.42
CA ARG A 99 4.21 9.39 4.30
C ARG A 99 4.07 9.78 5.78
N ALA A 100 4.79 10.81 6.23
CA ALA A 100 4.66 11.29 7.60
C ALA A 100 3.26 11.86 7.88
N LEU A 101 2.69 12.61 6.93
CA LEU A 101 1.31 13.09 7.00
C LEU A 101 0.32 11.91 7.07
N SER A 102 0.57 10.85 6.29
CA SER A 102 -0.30 9.67 6.25
C SER A 102 -0.49 9.05 7.62
N PHE A 103 0.59 8.82 8.35
CA PHE A 103 0.50 8.14 9.65
C PHE A 103 -0.15 9.01 10.75
N VAL A 104 0.07 10.34 10.72
CA VAL A 104 -0.67 11.25 11.63
C VAL A 104 -2.16 11.22 11.33
N GLU A 105 -2.55 11.25 10.07
CA GLU A 105 -3.93 11.27 9.64
C GLU A 105 -4.63 9.95 9.94
N GLN A 106 -3.95 8.83 9.79
CA GLN A 106 -4.44 7.51 10.20
C GLN A 106 -4.67 7.44 11.72
N ALA A 107 -3.71 7.90 12.53
CA ALA A 107 -3.88 7.94 13.99
C ALA A 107 -5.06 8.82 14.42
N LEU A 108 -5.32 9.92 13.72
CA LEU A 108 -6.48 10.77 13.97
C LEU A 108 -7.81 10.09 13.59
N TRP A 109 -7.82 9.31 12.50
CA TRP A 109 -8.99 8.50 12.14
C TRP A 109 -9.21 7.36 13.13
N ASP A 110 -8.14 6.67 13.54
CA ASP A 110 -8.22 5.60 14.54
C ASP A 110 -8.77 6.14 15.87
N LEU A 111 -8.28 7.29 16.32
CA LEU A 111 -8.79 7.98 17.52
C LEU A 111 -10.29 8.28 17.40
N ALA A 112 -10.71 8.84 16.28
CA ALA A 112 -12.11 9.16 16.05
C ALA A 112 -13.00 7.90 16.05
N GLY A 113 -12.57 6.85 15.37
CA GLY A 113 -13.28 5.59 15.33
C GLY A 113 -13.37 4.92 16.70
N ARG A 114 -12.27 4.88 17.46
CA ARG A 114 -12.26 4.37 18.84
C ARG A 114 -13.16 5.20 19.76
N LYS A 115 -13.12 6.52 19.67
CA LYS A 115 -13.96 7.42 20.45
C LYS A 115 -15.44 7.22 20.18
N LEU A 116 -15.81 7.04 18.92
CA LEU A 116 -17.20 6.85 18.50
C LEU A 116 -17.64 5.37 18.58
N ASN A 117 -16.75 4.47 19.02
CA ASN A 117 -16.96 3.03 19.04
C ASN A 117 -17.44 2.48 17.70
N MET A 118 -16.80 2.90 16.61
CA MET A 118 -17.17 2.56 15.22
C MET A 118 -15.93 2.31 14.36
N PRO A 119 -15.97 1.32 13.45
CA PRO A 119 -14.93 1.13 12.44
C PRO A 119 -14.81 2.36 11.52
N VAL A 120 -13.58 2.71 11.15
CA VAL A 120 -13.32 3.89 10.30
C VAL A 120 -14.01 3.78 8.95
N TRP A 121 -14.02 2.60 8.30
CA TRP A 121 -14.69 2.45 7.02
C TRP A 121 -16.20 2.77 7.07
N LYS A 122 -16.87 2.51 8.20
CA LYS A 122 -18.28 2.92 8.41
C LYS A 122 -18.40 4.44 8.60
N LEU A 123 -17.45 5.08 9.31
CA LEU A 123 -17.42 6.53 9.44
C LEU A 123 -17.19 7.24 8.11
N LEU A 124 -16.51 6.60 7.18
CA LEU A 124 -16.25 7.10 5.83
C LEU A 124 -17.43 6.93 4.87
N GLY A 125 -18.49 6.23 5.29
CA GLY A 125 -19.72 6.05 4.51
C GLY A 125 -20.13 4.61 4.23
N GLY A 126 -19.21 3.65 4.32
CA GLY A 126 -19.48 2.21 4.23
C GLY A 126 -20.19 1.78 2.95
N TYR A 127 -19.43 1.37 1.94
CA TYR A 127 -19.98 0.87 0.67
C TYR A 127 -20.11 -0.66 0.65
N ARG A 128 -19.13 -1.35 1.25
CA ARG A 128 -19.05 -2.83 1.29
C ARG A 128 -18.52 -3.31 2.63
N ASP A 129 -18.74 -4.58 2.94
CA ASP A 129 -18.25 -5.27 4.14
C ASP A 129 -17.21 -6.35 3.84
N LYS A 130 -17.05 -6.71 2.55
CA LYS A 130 -16.06 -7.65 2.03
C LYS A 130 -15.51 -7.14 0.70
N VAL A 131 -14.27 -7.54 0.39
CA VAL A 131 -13.62 -7.23 -0.87
C VAL A 131 -12.82 -8.44 -1.36
N PRO A 132 -12.84 -8.78 -2.67
CA PRO A 132 -11.95 -9.80 -3.20
C PRO A 132 -10.50 -9.32 -3.16
N ALA A 133 -9.58 -10.23 -2.84
CA ALA A 133 -8.16 -9.96 -2.79
C ALA A 133 -7.43 -10.49 -4.01
N TYR A 134 -6.40 -9.74 -4.46
CA TYR A 134 -5.37 -10.32 -5.29
C TYR A 134 -4.13 -10.67 -4.47
N GLY A 135 -3.45 -11.75 -4.85
CA GLY A 135 -2.15 -12.11 -4.29
C GLY A 135 -1.05 -11.29 -4.98
N SER A 136 -0.42 -10.37 -4.25
CA SER A 136 0.71 -9.57 -4.76
C SER A 136 2.00 -10.28 -4.39
N ASN A 137 2.75 -10.78 -5.38
CA ASN A 137 4.02 -11.46 -5.14
C ASN A 137 5.11 -10.49 -4.68
N MET A 138 6.15 -10.97 -4.02
CA MET A 138 7.43 -10.26 -3.93
C MET A 138 8.06 -10.12 -5.32
N CYS A 139 9.05 -9.24 -5.44
CA CYS A 139 9.89 -9.15 -6.62
C CYS A 139 10.56 -10.50 -6.90
N GLY A 140 10.87 -10.75 -8.18
CA GLY A 140 11.66 -11.90 -8.57
C GLY A 140 13.02 -11.90 -7.88
N ASP A 141 13.48 -13.07 -7.50
CA ASP A 141 14.74 -13.29 -6.78
C ASP A 141 15.66 -14.28 -7.51
N ASP A 142 16.74 -14.70 -6.87
CA ASP A 142 17.67 -15.74 -7.33
C ASP A 142 17.72 -16.94 -6.38
N LEU A 143 16.68 -17.09 -5.53
CA LEU A 143 16.59 -18.16 -4.52
C LEU A 143 15.96 -19.42 -5.13
N PRO A 144 16.67 -20.57 -5.15
CA PRO A 144 16.10 -21.82 -5.65
C PRO A 144 14.81 -22.20 -4.88
N GLY A 145 13.71 -22.45 -5.60
CA GLY A 145 12.38 -22.71 -5.02
C GLY A 145 11.63 -21.45 -4.59
N GLY A 146 12.21 -20.27 -4.81
CA GLY A 146 11.60 -18.95 -4.60
C GLY A 146 10.84 -18.47 -5.83
N LEU A 147 11.21 -17.26 -6.31
CA LEU A 147 10.67 -16.64 -7.53
C LEU A 147 11.80 -16.37 -8.54
N SER A 148 12.66 -17.36 -8.76
CA SER A 148 13.90 -17.21 -9.52
C SER A 148 13.76 -17.59 -11.00
N THR A 149 12.69 -18.30 -11.37
CA THR A 149 12.44 -18.75 -12.75
C THR A 149 10.96 -18.59 -13.13
N PRO A 150 10.62 -18.54 -14.44
CA PRO A 150 9.24 -18.56 -14.89
C PRO A 150 8.41 -19.74 -14.35
N ASP A 151 9.00 -20.93 -14.26
CA ASP A 151 8.32 -22.14 -13.77
C ASP A 151 8.04 -22.05 -12.25
N GLU A 152 8.91 -21.43 -11.49
CA GLU A 152 8.69 -21.18 -10.06
C GLU A 152 7.59 -20.15 -9.83
N TYR A 153 7.52 -19.09 -10.64
CA TYR A 153 6.37 -18.17 -10.64
C TYR A 153 5.06 -18.90 -10.93
N ALA A 154 5.04 -19.76 -11.97
CA ALA A 154 3.88 -20.54 -12.32
C ALA A 154 3.45 -21.48 -11.18
N SER A 155 4.40 -22.21 -10.61
CA SER A 155 4.14 -23.13 -9.48
C SER A 155 3.64 -22.40 -8.23
N PHE A 156 4.12 -21.18 -7.99
CA PHE A 156 3.61 -20.37 -6.88
C PHE A 156 2.22 -19.83 -7.16
N ALA A 157 1.95 -19.40 -8.38
CA ALA A 157 0.62 -18.93 -8.78
C ALA A 157 -0.45 -20.02 -8.63
N GLU A 158 -0.14 -21.29 -9.00
CA GLU A 158 -1.04 -22.44 -8.76
C GLU A 158 -1.37 -22.60 -7.26
N LYS A 159 -0.39 -22.43 -6.38
CA LYS A 159 -0.62 -22.47 -4.92
C LYS A 159 -1.52 -21.35 -4.43
N LEU A 160 -1.37 -20.14 -4.99
CA LEU A 160 -2.22 -19.00 -4.66
C LEU A 160 -3.68 -19.25 -5.12
N VAL A 161 -3.87 -19.78 -6.34
CA VAL A 161 -5.20 -20.15 -6.82
C VAL A 161 -5.82 -21.24 -5.92
N ALA A 162 -5.03 -22.26 -5.55
CA ALA A 162 -5.50 -23.31 -4.63
C ALA A 162 -5.85 -22.76 -3.23
N ARG A 163 -5.23 -21.65 -2.79
CA ARG A 163 -5.56 -20.94 -1.54
C ARG A 163 -6.86 -20.13 -1.65
N GLY A 164 -7.37 -19.89 -2.86
CA GLY A 164 -8.61 -19.17 -3.13
C GLY A 164 -8.44 -17.81 -3.81
N TYR A 165 -7.22 -17.36 -4.14
CA TYR A 165 -7.04 -16.12 -4.88
C TYR A 165 -7.64 -16.21 -6.28
N GLN A 166 -8.43 -15.20 -6.65
CA GLN A 166 -9.04 -15.06 -7.98
C GLN A 166 -8.26 -14.13 -8.89
N ALA A 167 -7.25 -13.47 -8.33
CA ALA A 167 -6.36 -12.58 -9.05
C ALA A 167 -4.94 -12.62 -8.47
N ILE A 168 -3.93 -12.40 -9.31
CA ILE A 168 -2.52 -12.43 -8.92
C ILE A 168 -1.79 -11.29 -9.61
N LYS A 169 -1.03 -10.49 -8.83
CA LYS A 169 -0.12 -9.47 -9.34
C LYS A 169 1.31 -9.98 -9.25
N LEU A 170 2.00 -10.03 -10.39
CA LEU A 170 3.41 -10.35 -10.48
C LEU A 170 4.22 -9.07 -10.34
N HIS A 171 5.29 -9.09 -9.53
CA HIS A 171 6.37 -8.14 -9.63
C HIS A 171 7.50 -8.77 -10.46
N THR A 172 8.16 -7.97 -11.27
CA THR A 172 9.25 -8.43 -12.13
C THR A 172 10.57 -8.58 -11.37
N TRP A 173 11.58 -9.13 -12.03
CA TRP A 173 12.94 -9.07 -11.50
C TRP A 173 13.48 -7.64 -11.61
N MET A 174 14.12 -7.20 -10.54
CA MET A 174 14.72 -5.87 -10.46
C MET A 174 16.11 -5.95 -9.81
N PRO A 175 16.99 -4.95 -9.99
CA PRO A 175 18.24 -4.90 -9.25
C PRO A 175 18.05 -5.05 -7.73
N PRO A 176 18.91 -5.78 -7.01
CA PRO A 176 20.26 -6.21 -7.43
C PRO A 176 20.34 -7.55 -8.15
N VAL A 177 19.23 -8.17 -8.56
CA VAL A 177 19.26 -9.40 -9.34
C VAL A 177 20.06 -9.16 -10.64
N SER A 178 21.12 -9.94 -10.88
CA SER A 178 22.18 -9.61 -11.83
C SER A 178 21.76 -9.52 -13.31
N PHE A 179 20.64 -10.13 -13.68
CA PHE A 179 20.12 -10.10 -15.05
C PHE A 179 18.95 -9.10 -15.23
N ALA A 180 18.53 -8.43 -14.15
CA ALA A 180 17.41 -7.50 -14.19
C ALA A 180 17.86 -6.05 -14.52
N PRO A 181 17.02 -5.25 -15.18
CA PRO A 181 15.74 -5.64 -15.76
C PRO A 181 15.88 -6.52 -17.01
N ASN A 182 14.94 -7.45 -17.23
CA ASN A 182 14.97 -8.34 -18.38
C ASN A 182 13.56 -8.57 -18.96
N PRO A 183 13.08 -7.68 -19.85
CA PRO A 183 11.74 -7.75 -20.44
C PRO A 183 11.36 -9.11 -21.05
N LYS A 184 12.32 -9.82 -21.62
CA LYS A 184 12.07 -11.14 -22.21
C LYS A 184 11.83 -12.22 -21.16
N MET A 185 12.53 -12.12 -20.05
CA MET A 185 12.35 -13.04 -18.91
C MET A 185 11.01 -12.77 -18.23
N ASP A 186 10.68 -11.49 -18.03
CA ASP A 186 9.43 -11.06 -17.43
C ASP A 186 8.21 -11.53 -18.25
N ILE A 187 8.26 -11.39 -19.58
CA ILE A 187 7.22 -11.92 -20.47
C ILE A 187 7.10 -13.43 -20.37
N ARG A 188 8.23 -14.16 -20.24
CA ARG A 188 8.19 -15.63 -20.07
C ARG A 188 7.53 -16.03 -18.75
N ALA A 189 7.81 -15.30 -17.67
CA ALA A 189 7.15 -15.54 -16.39
C ALA A 189 5.63 -15.28 -16.48
N CYS A 190 5.24 -14.17 -17.11
CA CYS A 190 3.83 -13.87 -17.36
C CYS A 190 3.11 -14.96 -18.17
N ALA A 191 3.78 -15.47 -19.22
CA ALA A 191 3.23 -16.54 -20.07
C ALA A 191 3.11 -17.85 -19.29
N ALA A 192 4.14 -18.25 -18.54
CA ALA A 192 4.14 -19.47 -17.74
C ALA A 192 3.04 -19.43 -16.66
N VAL A 193 2.86 -18.27 -15.97
CA VAL A 193 1.79 -18.11 -14.99
C VAL A 193 0.42 -18.20 -15.67
N ARG A 194 0.21 -17.52 -16.80
CA ARG A 194 -1.07 -17.60 -17.52
C ARG A 194 -1.40 -19.03 -17.97
N GLU A 195 -0.42 -19.78 -18.45
CA GLU A 195 -0.59 -21.18 -18.84
C GLU A 195 -0.99 -22.05 -17.63
N ALA A 196 -0.34 -21.84 -16.48
CA ALA A 196 -0.56 -22.63 -15.27
C ALA A 196 -1.93 -22.36 -14.62
N VAL A 197 -2.36 -21.10 -14.53
CA VAL A 197 -3.60 -20.74 -13.80
C VAL A 197 -4.84 -20.69 -14.70
N GLY A 198 -4.68 -20.80 -16.02
CA GLY A 198 -5.79 -20.75 -16.97
C GLY A 198 -6.36 -19.33 -17.22
N PRO A 199 -7.43 -19.21 -18.02
CA PRO A 199 -7.96 -17.93 -18.51
C PRO A 199 -8.81 -17.17 -17.47
N ASP A 200 -9.32 -17.83 -16.44
CA ASP A 200 -10.32 -17.28 -15.53
C ASP A 200 -9.73 -16.51 -14.35
N ILE A 201 -8.42 -16.59 -14.14
CA ILE A 201 -7.71 -15.83 -13.11
C ILE A 201 -7.29 -14.48 -13.67
N ASP A 202 -7.65 -13.39 -12.99
CA ASP A 202 -7.17 -12.06 -13.34
C ASP A 202 -5.68 -11.92 -13.01
N LEU A 203 -4.87 -11.59 -14.01
CA LEU A 203 -3.43 -11.40 -13.84
C LEU A 203 -3.06 -9.94 -14.05
N MET A 204 -2.18 -9.45 -13.20
CA MET A 204 -1.62 -8.12 -13.26
C MET A 204 -0.10 -8.20 -13.21
N ILE A 205 0.57 -7.17 -13.69
CA ILE A 205 2.02 -7.05 -13.56
C ILE A 205 2.38 -5.65 -13.07
N ASP A 206 3.34 -5.62 -12.16
CA ASP A 206 3.97 -4.42 -11.65
C ASP A 206 5.43 -4.39 -12.16
N GLY A 207 5.73 -3.38 -12.97
CA GLY A 207 7.05 -3.19 -13.58
C GLY A 207 8.05 -2.49 -12.67
N TYR A 208 7.58 -1.99 -11.50
CA TYR A 208 8.39 -1.29 -10.52
C TYR A 208 9.32 -0.21 -11.13
N HIS A 209 8.80 0.55 -12.11
CA HIS A 209 9.41 1.69 -12.83
C HIS A 209 10.74 1.43 -13.57
N TRP A 210 11.15 0.17 -13.75
CA TRP A 210 12.49 -0.17 -14.30
C TRP A 210 12.60 -0.17 -15.82
N TYR A 211 11.49 -0.11 -16.56
CA TYR A 211 11.54 -0.20 -18.01
C TYR A 211 11.72 1.16 -18.69
N SER A 212 12.46 1.15 -19.80
CA SER A 212 12.42 2.25 -20.74
C SER A 212 11.06 2.31 -21.46
N ARG A 213 10.76 3.44 -22.07
CA ARG A 213 9.52 3.65 -22.83
C ARG A 213 9.26 2.58 -23.91
N THR A 214 10.31 2.14 -24.60
CA THR A 214 10.21 1.11 -25.65
C THR A 214 10.05 -0.29 -25.07
N GLU A 215 10.68 -0.59 -23.95
CA GLU A 215 10.52 -1.86 -23.24
C GLU A 215 9.13 -1.97 -22.62
N ALA A 216 8.61 -0.90 -22.03
CA ALA A 216 7.25 -0.85 -21.52
C ALA A 216 6.21 -1.16 -22.62
N LEU A 217 6.36 -0.57 -23.80
CA LEU A 217 5.47 -0.90 -24.94
C LEU A 217 5.63 -2.36 -25.38
N TYR A 218 6.87 -2.86 -25.44
CA TYR A 218 7.15 -4.25 -25.84
C TYR A 218 6.50 -5.25 -24.88
N ILE A 219 6.63 -5.03 -23.58
CA ILE A 219 6.00 -5.85 -22.53
C ILE A 219 4.47 -5.71 -22.63
N GLY A 220 3.95 -4.48 -22.65
CA GLY A 220 2.51 -4.23 -22.72
C GLY A 220 1.85 -4.96 -23.89
N LYS A 221 2.46 -4.97 -25.07
CA LYS A 221 1.97 -5.74 -26.24
C LYS A 221 2.00 -7.26 -26.04
N ALA A 222 2.84 -7.78 -25.18
CA ALA A 222 2.82 -9.18 -24.79
C ALA A 222 1.71 -9.48 -23.77
N LEU A 223 1.52 -8.58 -22.80
CA LEU A 223 0.47 -8.68 -21.78
C LEU A 223 -0.94 -8.63 -22.39
N GLU A 224 -1.16 -7.82 -23.43
CA GLU A 224 -2.42 -7.82 -24.19
C GLU A 224 -2.77 -9.22 -24.73
N LYS A 225 -1.79 -9.93 -25.30
CA LYS A 225 -1.97 -11.29 -25.83
C LYS A 225 -2.20 -12.32 -24.73
N LEU A 226 -1.70 -12.07 -23.54
CA LEU A 226 -1.83 -12.92 -22.36
C LEU A 226 -3.08 -12.56 -21.53
N ASN A 227 -3.91 -11.61 -21.97
CA ASN A 227 -5.12 -11.15 -21.31
C ASN A 227 -4.86 -10.75 -19.83
N PHE A 228 -3.86 -9.87 -19.61
CA PHE A 228 -3.62 -9.29 -18.29
C PHE A 228 -4.61 -8.16 -18.02
N ALA A 229 -4.98 -7.97 -16.76
CA ALA A 229 -5.97 -6.99 -16.33
C ALA A 229 -5.41 -5.55 -16.33
N TRP A 230 -4.15 -5.38 -15.93
CA TRP A 230 -3.46 -4.09 -16.02
C TRP A 230 -1.93 -4.23 -16.01
N PHE A 231 -1.26 -3.13 -16.41
CA PHE A 231 0.18 -2.93 -16.32
C PHE A 231 0.48 -1.76 -15.38
N GLU A 232 1.11 -2.06 -14.24
CA GLU A 232 1.39 -1.13 -13.14
C GLU A 232 2.84 -0.64 -13.19
N GLU A 233 3.06 0.63 -12.91
CA GLU A 233 4.37 1.29 -12.78
C GLU A 233 5.43 0.84 -13.79
N PRO A 234 5.14 0.79 -15.11
CA PRO A 234 6.14 0.31 -16.07
C PRO A 234 7.40 1.18 -16.16
N MET A 235 7.29 2.48 -15.91
CA MET A 235 8.35 3.47 -16.08
C MET A 235 8.39 4.45 -14.90
N GLU A 236 9.43 5.28 -14.84
CA GLU A 236 9.50 6.40 -13.90
C GLU A 236 8.28 7.32 -14.03
N GLU A 237 7.59 7.58 -12.94
CA GLU A 237 6.32 8.31 -12.89
C GLU A 237 6.46 9.82 -13.10
N GLU A 238 7.66 10.38 -12.99
CA GLU A 238 7.92 11.79 -13.30
C GLU A 238 7.65 12.12 -14.77
N SER A 239 7.71 11.13 -15.66
CA SER A 239 7.45 11.32 -17.10
C SER A 239 5.98 11.06 -17.46
N MET A 240 5.07 11.91 -17.01
CA MET A 240 3.64 11.84 -17.36
C MET A 240 3.38 11.74 -18.87
N ALA A 241 4.19 12.43 -19.70
CA ALA A 241 4.08 12.35 -21.17
C ALA A 241 4.41 10.97 -21.72
N SER A 242 5.33 10.21 -21.09
CA SER A 242 5.62 8.84 -21.49
C SER A 242 4.50 7.89 -21.11
N TYR A 243 3.83 8.11 -19.99
CA TYR A 243 2.66 7.35 -19.58
C TYR A 243 1.46 7.62 -20.50
N ALA A 244 1.17 8.90 -20.81
CA ALA A 244 0.09 9.24 -21.77
C ALA A 244 0.34 8.58 -23.14
N TRP A 245 1.58 8.64 -23.63
CA TRP A 245 1.93 7.94 -24.85
C TRP A 245 1.76 6.43 -24.74
N LEU A 246 2.11 5.82 -23.61
CA LEU A 246 1.97 4.36 -23.42
C LEU A 246 0.49 3.96 -23.39
N ALA A 247 -0.35 4.69 -22.64
CA ALA A 247 -1.79 4.45 -22.58
C ALA A 247 -2.46 4.57 -23.95
N GLU A 248 -2.06 5.54 -24.79
CA GLU A 248 -2.55 5.65 -26.18
C GLU A 248 -2.14 4.47 -27.08
N ASN A 249 -1.05 3.78 -26.78
CA ASN A 249 -0.50 2.71 -27.63
C ASN A 249 -0.81 1.31 -27.12
N LEU A 250 -1.42 1.16 -25.95
CA LEU A 250 -1.84 -0.11 -25.38
C LEU A 250 -3.37 -0.20 -25.32
N SER A 251 -3.87 -1.43 -25.37
CA SER A 251 -5.28 -1.76 -25.07
C SER A 251 -5.45 -2.35 -23.68
N ILE A 252 -4.35 -2.81 -23.05
CA ILE A 252 -4.34 -3.18 -21.63
C ILE A 252 -4.32 -1.90 -20.80
N PRO A 253 -5.14 -1.79 -19.73
CA PRO A 253 -5.11 -0.66 -18.83
C PRO A 253 -3.74 -0.39 -18.23
N VAL A 254 -3.28 0.85 -18.26
CA VAL A 254 -2.10 1.35 -17.55
C VAL A 254 -2.57 1.96 -16.23
N ILE A 255 -2.00 1.50 -15.12
CA ILE A 255 -2.35 1.98 -13.78
C ILE A 255 -1.21 2.81 -13.18
N GLY A 256 -1.57 3.91 -12.55
CA GLY A 256 -0.66 4.85 -11.89
C GLY A 256 -1.33 6.20 -11.60
N PRO A 257 -0.59 7.19 -11.08
CA PRO A 257 0.73 7.03 -10.47
C PRO A 257 0.61 6.51 -9.03
N GLU A 258 1.54 5.68 -8.59
CA GLU A 258 1.57 5.17 -7.23
C GLU A 258 2.43 6.02 -6.30
N SER A 259 3.72 6.14 -6.64
CA SER A 259 4.76 6.72 -5.79
C SER A 259 4.99 8.21 -6.03
N LEU A 260 4.45 8.76 -7.12
CA LEU A 260 4.59 10.18 -7.45
C LEU A 260 4.03 11.07 -6.33
N GLY A 261 4.83 12.03 -5.87
CA GLY A 261 4.40 13.06 -4.92
C GLY A 261 3.29 13.96 -5.47
N GLY A 262 2.80 14.90 -4.64
CA GLY A 262 1.78 15.89 -5.04
C GLY A 262 0.34 15.48 -4.68
N LYS A 263 0.15 14.39 -3.95
CA LYS A 263 -1.14 13.97 -3.37
C LYS A 263 -2.22 13.80 -4.46
N HIS A 264 -3.43 14.26 -4.18
CA HIS A 264 -4.54 14.27 -5.14
C HIS A 264 -4.38 15.29 -6.29
N HIS A 265 -3.47 16.26 -6.15
CA HIS A 265 -3.24 17.27 -7.20
C HIS A 265 -2.51 16.66 -8.42
N SER A 266 -1.42 15.92 -8.20
CA SER A 266 -0.72 15.25 -9.30
C SER A 266 -1.61 14.23 -10.02
N ARG A 267 -2.46 13.52 -9.28
CA ARG A 267 -3.43 12.57 -9.88
C ARG A 267 -4.44 13.28 -10.78
N ALA A 268 -4.89 14.48 -10.42
CA ALA A 268 -5.75 15.29 -11.29
C ALA A 268 -5.06 15.68 -12.59
N ASP A 269 -3.77 16.00 -12.55
CA ASP A 269 -3.00 16.31 -13.76
C ASP A 269 -2.82 15.05 -14.63
N TRP A 270 -2.61 13.89 -14.05
CA TRP A 270 -2.54 12.61 -14.77
C TRP A 270 -3.84 12.26 -15.48
N VAL A 271 -4.98 12.40 -14.80
CA VAL A 271 -6.30 12.21 -15.43
C VAL A 271 -6.48 13.16 -16.63
N ARG A 272 -6.15 14.44 -16.45
CA ARG A 272 -6.27 15.45 -17.53
C ARG A 272 -5.36 15.16 -18.72
N ALA A 273 -4.21 14.57 -18.48
CA ALA A 273 -3.25 14.20 -19.51
C ALA A 273 -3.57 12.86 -20.20
N GLY A 274 -4.55 12.09 -19.70
CA GLY A 274 -4.79 10.72 -20.16
C GLY A 274 -3.59 9.79 -19.91
N ALA A 275 -2.88 10.02 -18.79
CA ALA A 275 -1.64 9.31 -18.50
C ALA A 275 -1.84 7.95 -17.81
N CYS A 276 -3.07 7.62 -17.45
CA CYS A 276 -3.45 6.30 -16.93
C CYS A 276 -4.92 6.02 -17.22
N ASP A 277 -5.28 4.75 -17.23
CA ASP A 277 -6.66 4.26 -17.35
C ASP A 277 -7.30 3.99 -16.00
N ILE A 278 -6.48 3.63 -15.00
CA ILE A 278 -6.86 3.39 -13.62
C ILE A 278 -5.98 4.26 -12.73
N LEU A 279 -6.57 5.02 -11.79
CA LEU A 279 -5.78 5.75 -10.81
C LEU A 279 -5.27 4.83 -9.70
N ARG A 280 -4.06 5.12 -9.21
CA ARG A 280 -3.45 4.43 -8.08
C ARG A 280 -3.19 5.42 -6.94
N ALA A 281 -3.55 5.04 -5.72
CA ALA A 281 -3.25 5.82 -4.52
C ALA A 281 -3.27 4.92 -3.28
N GLY A 282 -2.33 5.14 -2.38
CA GLY A 282 -2.25 4.38 -1.13
C GLY A 282 -2.35 5.27 0.11
N ALA A 283 -3.10 4.83 1.11
CA ALA A 283 -3.28 5.56 2.37
C ALA A 283 -1.96 5.80 3.13
N ASN A 284 -0.91 5.03 2.83
CA ASN A 284 0.43 5.20 3.40
C ASN A 284 1.32 6.17 2.62
N GLY A 285 0.96 6.54 1.39
CA GLY A 285 1.81 7.29 0.46
C GLY A 285 1.33 8.71 0.17
N VAL A 286 0.03 8.91 -0.07
CA VAL A 286 -0.52 10.17 -0.58
C VAL A 286 -0.99 11.16 0.50
N GLY A 287 -0.58 10.96 1.74
CA GLY A 287 -0.93 11.85 2.86
C GLY A 287 -2.05 11.35 3.76
N GLY A 288 -2.52 10.08 3.60
CA GLY A 288 -3.48 9.44 4.49
C GLY A 288 -4.77 8.97 3.82
N ILE A 289 -5.72 8.57 4.62
CA ILE A 289 -7.05 8.07 4.23
C ILE A 289 -7.85 9.14 3.48
N SER A 290 -7.97 10.35 4.04
CA SER A 290 -8.75 11.43 3.42
C SER A 290 -8.22 11.86 2.07
N PRO A 291 -6.91 12.05 1.84
CA PRO A 291 -6.38 12.29 0.50
C PRO A 291 -6.60 11.14 -0.48
N THR A 292 -6.51 9.88 -0.02
CA THR A 292 -6.80 8.71 -0.88
C THR A 292 -8.25 8.70 -1.32
N LEU A 293 -9.20 9.03 -0.44
CA LEU A 293 -10.61 9.21 -0.80
C LEU A 293 -10.81 10.32 -1.84
N LYS A 294 -10.07 11.45 -1.73
CA LYS A 294 -10.13 12.53 -2.73
C LYS A 294 -9.69 12.02 -4.11
N VAL A 295 -8.67 11.16 -4.17
CA VAL A 295 -8.24 10.52 -5.43
C VAL A 295 -9.30 9.58 -5.96
N ALA A 296 -9.88 8.73 -5.12
CA ALA A 296 -10.93 7.80 -5.52
C ALA A 296 -12.18 8.52 -6.06
N HIS A 297 -12.64 9.58 -5.40
CA HIS A 297 -13.78 10.39 -5.87
C HIS A 297 -13.45 11.20 -7.12
N LEU A 298 -12.20 11.64 -7.30
CA LEU A 298 -11.73 12.22 -8.55
C LEU A 298 -11.86 11.21 -9.70
N ALA A 299 -11.32 10.00 -9.54
CA ALA A 299 -11.44 8.92 -10.52
C ALA A 299 -12.90 8.61 -10.83
N GLU A 300 -13.73 8.43 -9.81
CA GLU A 300 -15.17 8.20 -9.95
C GLU A 300 -15.86 9.28 -10.81
N SER A 301 -15.48 10.55 -10.63
CA SER A 301 -16.06 11.68 -11.38
C SER A 301 -15.76 11.63 -12.87
N PHE A 302 -14.70 10.91 -13.26
CA PHE A 302 -14.33 10.65 -14.66
C PHE A 302 -14.76 9.27 -15.16
N GLY A 303 -15.49 8.48 -14.34
CA GLY A 303 -15.86 7.10 -14.66
C GLY A 303 -14.70 6.12 -14.65
N MET A 304 -13.61 6.47 -13.95
CA MET A 304 -12.41 5.67 -13.82
C MET A 304 -12.43 4.86 -12.52
N ASP A 305 -11.78 3.70 -12.54
CA ASP A 305 -11.44 2.97 -11.32
C ASP A 305 -10.25 3.62 -10.59
N CYS A 306 -10.16 3.33 -9.30
CA CYS A 306 -9.06 3.72 -8.43
C CYS A 306 -8.67 2.53 -7.58
N GLU A 307 -7.61 1.83 -7.95
CA GLU A 307 -7.09 0.71 -7.18
C GLU A 307 -6.22 1.21 -6.02
N VAL A 308 -6.58 0.82 -4.80
CA VAL A 308 -5.89 1.27 -3.59
C VAL A 308 -4.61 0.47 -3.41
N HIS A 309 -3.46 1.18 -3.37
CA HIS A 309 -2.16 0.58 -3.15
C HIS A 309 -1.94 0.14 -1.70
N GLY A 310 -1.37 -1.05 -1.55
CA GLY A 310 -0.88 -1.59 -0.29
C GLY A 310 -1.97 -2.21 0.58
N ASN A 311 -1.50 -3.04 1.48
CA ASN A 311 -2.32 -3.77 2.45
C ASN A 311 -2.51 -3.01 3.77
N GLY A 312 -3.27 -3.61 4.67
CA GLY A 312 -3.45 -3.18 6.06
C GLY A 312 -4.72 -2.36 6.31
N ALA A 313 -4.85 -1.96 7.55
CA ALA A 313 -6.08 -1.38 8.10
C ALA A 313 -6.54 -0.09 7.39
N ALA A 314 -5.60 0.80 7.07
CA ALA A 314 -5.93 2.06 6.41
C ALA A 314 -6.42 1.87 4.96
N SER A 315 -5.80 0.93 4.21
CA SER A 315 -6.26 0.56 2.86
C SER A 315 -7.65 -0.07 2.89
N LEU A 316 -7.89 -1.01 3.82
CA LEU A 316 -9.22 -1.60 4.02
C LEU A 316 -10.27 -0.54 4.38
N ALA A 317 -9.91 0.46 5.21
CA ALA A 317 -10.83 1.54 5.55
C ALA A 317 -11.27 2.35 4.33
N VAL A 318 -10.35 2.67 3.43
CA VAL A 318 -10.66 3.36 2.16
C VAL A 318 -11.51 2.48 1.25
N ILE A 319 -11.06 1.24 0.98
CA ILE A 319 -11.75 0.30 0.09
C ILE A 319 -13.17 0.03 0.54
N GLY A 320 -13.39 -0.07 1.85
CA GLY A 320 -14.72 -0.24 2.44
C GLY A 320 -15.67 0.92 2.18
N ALA A 321 -15.16 2.11 1.88
CA ALA A 321 -15.94 3.33 1.69
C ALA A 321 -16.19 3.71 0.23
N ILE A 322 -15.45 3.14 -0.73
CA ILE A 322 -15.52 3.51 -2.16
C ILE A 322 -16.05 2.37 -3.01
N LYS A 323 -16.71 2.70 -4.13
CA LYS A 323 -17.26 1.71 -5.06
C LYS A 323 -16.30 1.32 -6.19
N ASN A 324 -15.38 2.23 -6.57
CA ASN A 324 -14.52 2.15 -7.75
C ASN A 324 -13.12 1.60 -7.46
N CYS A 325 -13.00 0.72 -6.46
CA CYS A 325 -11.84 -0.15 -6.24
C CYS A 325 -12.33 -1.59 -6.28
N ARG A 326 -11.79 -2.39 -7.18
CA ARG A 326 -12.23 -3.77 -7.36
C ARG A 326 -11.59 -4.72 -6.37
N TRP A 327 -10.29 -4.53 -6.07
CA TRP A 327 -9.47 -5.48 -5.37
C TRP A 327 -8.84 -4.91 -4.09
N TYR A 328 -8.56 -5.81 -3.16
CA TYR A 328 -7.65 -5.54 -2.05
C TYR A 328 -6.29 -6.18 -2.34
N GLU A 329 -5.22 -5.41 -2.23
CA GLU A 329 -3.86 -5.89 -2.37
C GLU A 329 -3.44 -6.69 -1.14
N ARG A 330 -3.22 -8.00 -1.29
CA ARG A 330 -2.77 -8.87 -0.21
C ARG A 330 -1.35 -9.34 -0.49
N GLY A 331 -0.39 -8.86 0.27
CA GLY A 331 1.03 -9.16 0.01
C GLY A 331 1.98 -8.27 0.81
N LEU A 332 3.28 -8.37 0.56
CA LEU A 332 3.89 -9.14 -0.53
C LEU A 332 4.03 -10.63 -0.14
N LEU A 333 3.65 -11.50 -1.05
CA LEU A 333 3.63 -12.95 -0.87
C LEU A 333 4.88 -13.61 -1.47
N HIS A 334 5.35 -14.68 -0.82
CA HIS A 334 6.50 -15.44 -1.30
C HIS A 334 6.40 -16.90 -0.86
N PRO A 335 6.92 -17.91 -1.65
CA PRO A 335 6.86 -19.32 -1.27
C PRO A 335 7.45 -19.65 0.09
N PHE A 336 8.40 -18.85 0.59
CA PHE A 336 9.10 -19.07 1.86
C PHE A 336 8.54 -18.27 3.03
N LEU A 337 7.47 -17.50 2.84
CA LEU A 337 6.85 -16.68 3.88
C LEU A 337 5.40 -17.08 4.09
N ASP A 338 4.99 -17.15 5.35
CA ASP A 338 3.60 -17.34 5.72
C ASP A 338 2.95 -15.98 5.98
N TYR A 339 2.08 -15.56 5.08
CA TYR A 339 1.35 -14.28 5.21
C TYR A 339 0.14 -14.39 6.14
N ASP A 340 -0.38 -15.60 6.39
CA ASP A 340 -1.58 -15.81 7.21
C ASP A 340 -1.28 -15.75 8.73
N GLN A 341 -0.08 -15.31 9.12
CA GLN A 341 0.31 -15.06 10.51
C GLN A 341 0.29 -13.56 10.83
N PRO A 342 -0.29 -13.15 11.97
CA PRO A 342 -0.22 -11.76 12.40
C PRO A 342 1.22 -11.37 12.77
N ALA A 343 1.55 -10.09 12.54
CA ALA A 343 2.78 -9.54 13.08
C ALA A 343 2.78 -9.62 14.61
N ALA A 344 3.93 -9.84 15.25
CA ALA A 344 4.04 -10.07 16.69
C ALA A 344 3.43 -8.95 17.57
N TYR A 345 3.34 -7.73 17.04
CA TYR A 345 2.72 -6.59 17.71
C TYR A 345 1.18 -6.49 17.51
N LEU A 346 0.57 -7.49 16.83
CA LEU A 346 -0.88 -7.66 16.68
C LEU A 346 -1.33 -9.00 17.23
N ASN A 347 -2.51 -9.04 17.83
CA ASN A 347 -3.11 -10.30 18.35
C ASN A 347 -3.86 -11.08 17.26
N SER A 348 -4.21 -10.44 16.14
CA SER A 348 -4.92 -11.07 15.02
C SER A 348 -4.51 -10.43 13.69
N LEU A 349 -4.61 -11.20 12.62
CA LEU A 349 -4.42 -10.71 11.26
C LEU A 349 -5.53 -9.71 10.92
N ILE A 350 -5.17 -8.58 10.30
CA ILE A 350 -6.13 -7.53 9.96
C ILE A 350 -6.96 -7.87 8.72
N ASP A 351 -6.41 -8.69 7.84
CA ASP A 351 -6.95 -9.04 6.52
C ASP A 351 -7.08 -10.57 6.30
N PRO A 352 -7.73 -11.30 7.22
CA PRO A 352 -7.93 -12.73 7.02
C PRO A 352 -8.77 -12.97 5.76
N MET A 353 -8.27 -13.82 4.87
CA MET A 353 -8.92 -14.16 3.60
C MET A 353 -9.62 -15.51 3.72
N ASP A 354 -10.89 -15.59 3.32
CA ASP A 354 -11.65 -16.84 3.28
C ASP A 354 -11.23 -17.73 2.08
N GLU A 355 -11.85 -18.92 1.98
CA GLU A 355 -11.57 -19.90 0.92
C GLU A 355 -12.03 -19.44 -0.48
N HIS A 356 -12.84 -18.39 -0.55
CA HIS A 356 -13.32 -17.78 -1.79
C HIS A 356 -12.51 -16.53 -2.18
N GLY A 357 -11.37 -16.26 -1.54
CA GLY A 357 -10.52 -15.13 -1.84
C GLY A 357 -11.05 -13.79 -1.33
N MET A 358 -12.02 -13.80 -0.41
CA MET A 358 -12.62 -12.57 0.12
C MET A 358 -11.99 -12.19 1.45
N VAL A 359 -11.68 -10.91 1.60
CA VAL A 359 -11.25 -10.29 2.86
C VAL A 359 -12.42 -9.53 3.47
N SER A 360 -12.78 -9.86 4.72
CA SER A 360 -13.79 -9.14 5.48
C SER A 360 -13.20 -7.85 6.06
N LEU A 361 -13.97 -6.77 6.02
CA LEU A 361 -13.55 -5.51 6.62
C LEU A 361 -13.61 -5.59 8.16
N PRO A 362 -12.68 -4.94 8.88
CA PRO A 362 -12.63 -5.00 10.34
C PRO A 362 -13.90 -4.40 10.98
N ASP A 363 -14.50 -5.12 11.93
CA ASP A 363 -15.65 -4.62 12.70
C ASP A 363 -15.25 -3.91 14.00
N ARG A 364 -13.99 -3.96 14.40
CA ARG A 364 -13.49 -3.30 15.60
C ARG A 364 -13.45 -1.78 15.43
N PRO A 365 -13.64 -1.00 16.52
CA PRO A 365 -13.54 0.45 16.51
C PRO A 365 -12.16 0.93 16.03
N GLY A 366 -12.13 2.10 15.42
CA GLY A 366 -10.91 2.67 14.85
C GLY A 366 -10.58 2.02 13.51
N LEU A 367 -9.31 1.85 13.23
CA LEU A 367 -8.82 1.12 12.05
C LEU A 367 -9.00 -0.40 12.18
N GLY A 368 -9.39 -0.88 13.35
CA GLY A 368 -9.74 -2.28 13.59
C GLY A 368 -8.57 -3.18 14.00
N GLU A 369 -7.38 -2.64 14.14
CA GLU A 369 -6.18 -3.39 14.57
C GLU A 369 -6.30 -3.84 16.03
N ASP A 370 -6.04 -5.13 16.26
CA ASP A 370 -5.94 -5.73 17.59
C ASP A 370 -4.51 -5.64 18.11
N ILE A 371 -4.18 -4.51 18.70
CA ILE A 371 -2.80 -4.18 19.08
C ILE A 371 -2.37 -4.99 20.30
N ASN A 372 -1.23 -5.67 20.20
CA ASN A 372 -0.58 -6.37 21.32
C ASN A 372 0.32 -5.41 22.11
N PHE A 373 -0.29 -4.59 22.97
CA PHE A 373 0.43 -3.60 23.78
C PHE A 373 1.47 -4.24 24.70
N ALA A 374 1.22 -5.44 25.22
CA ALA A 374 2.17 -6.14 26.08
C ALA A 374 3.46 -6.53 25.32
N TYR A 375 3.31 -6.98 24.07
CA TYR A 375 4.46 -7.25 23.22
C TYR A 375 5.25 -5.96 22.92
N ILE A 376 4.55 -4.88 22.55
CA ILE A 376 5.18 -3.59 22.24
C ILE A 376 5.97 -3.07 23.44
N GLU A 377 5.38 -3.08 24.65
CA GLU A 377 6.03 -2.64 25.88
C GLU A 377 7.29 -3.45 26.18
N ALA A 378 7.20 -4.79 26.10
CA ALA A 378 8.31 -5.70 26.37
C ALA A 378 9.49 -5.57 25.38
N ASN A 379 9.24 -5.09 24.16
CA ASN A 379 10.23 -4.96 23.09
C ASN A 379 10.57 -3.51 22.73
N THR A 380 10.15 -2.55 23.54
CA THR A 380 10.42 -1.13 23.32
C THR A 380 11.90 -0.81 23.45
N VAL A 381 12.43 -0.05 22.47
CA VAL A 381 13.81 0.42 22.43
C VAL A 381 13.94 1.93 22.63
N SER A 382 12.90 2.71 22.38
CA SER A 382 12.83 4.13 22.72
C SER A 382 11.41 4.64 22.83
N HIS A 383 11.22 5.66 23.67
CA HIS A 383 10.02 6.49 23.77
C HIS A 383 10.39 7.94 23.47
N ASP A 384 9.46 8.68 22.79
CA ASP A 384 9.59 10.10 22.45
C ASP A 384 8.31 10.87 22.78
#